data_74427e487466aba7ffa04aa8dc99ab3f
#
_entry.id   74427e487466aba7ffa04aa8dc99ab3f
#
_cell.length_a   1.000
_cell.length_b   1.000
_cell.length_c   1.000
_cell.angle_alpha   90.00
_cell.angle_beta   90.00
_cell.angle_gamma   90.00
#
_symmetry.space_group_name_H-M   'P 1'
#
loop_
_entity.id
_entity.type
_entity.pdbx_description
1 polymer ?
#
loop_
_entity_poly.entity_id
_entity_poly.type
_entity_poly.pdbx_seq_one_letter_code
_entity_poly.pdbx_strand_id
1 'polypeptide(L)'
;AGYLKHKPSGLKALVFFGPNRIPSIKDIPTAKELGYNVVWANPASWLGPKGMDKSVVNKWSSVLKKAIESKEIQDFYNSKALEPYWTNGEAALKDSLNVLETLKKVVVDNNITKKKK
;
A
#
# COMPACT_ATOMS: atom_id res chain seq x y z
N ALA A 1 0.01 -10.60 2.99
CA ALA A 1 0.31 -11.54 4.10
C ALA A 1 -0.66 -12.74 4.13
N GLY A 2 -1.97 -12.53 3.94
CA GLY A 2 -2.97 -13.64 3.98
C GLY A 2 -2.75 -14.72 2.94
N TYR A 3 -2.36 -14.36 1.72
CA TYR A 3 -2.14 -15.33 0.64
C TYR A 3 -1.12 -16.40 0.99
N LEU A 4 0.06 -16.02 1.47
CA LEU A 4 1.14 -16.99 1.79
C LEU A 4 0.71 -17.99 2.87
N LYS A 5 -0.14 -17.56 3.82
CA LYS A 5 -0.68 -18.44 4.86
C LYS A 5 -1.60 -19.52 4.28
N HIS A 6 -2.38 -19.19 3.25
CA HIS A 6 -3.40 -20.09 2.68
C HIS A 6 -2.96 -20.76 1.37
N LYS A 7 -1.80 -20.41 0.82
CA LYS A 7 -1.24 -21.06 -0.37
C LYS A 7 -1.13 -22.59 -0.22
N PRO A 8 -0.66 -23.13 0.92
CA PRO A 8 -0.59 -24.57 1.10
C PRO A 8 -1.96 -25.28 1.09
N SER A 9 -3.04 -24.55 1.40
CA SER A 9 -4.43 -25.06 1.37
C SER A 9 -5.06 -25.00 -0.03
N GLY A 10 -4.28 -24.73 -1.09
CA GLY A 10 -4.76 -24.70 -2.46
C GLY A 10 -5.28 -23.33 -2.94
N LEU A 11 -5.20 -22.26 -2.11
CA LEU A 11 -5.56 -20.91 -2.54
C LEU A 11 -4.63 -20.46 -3.66
N LYS A 12 -5.19 -20.04 -4.80
CA LYS A 12 -4.45 -19.49 -5.93
C LYS A 12 -4.71 -17.99 -6.02
N ALA A 13 -3.64 -17.19 -6.03
CA ALA A 13 -3.76 -15.78 -6.40
C ALA A 13 -3.68 -15.66 -7.92
N LEU A 14 -4.56 -14.86 -8.51
CA LEU A 14 -4.66 -14.66 -9.96
C LEU A 14 -3.97 -13.39 -10.41
N VAL A 15 -3.99 -12.36 -9.57
CA VAL A 15 -3.50 -11.02 -9.91
C VAL A 15 -3.07 -10.28 -8.66
N PHE A 16 -2.06 -9.42 -8.80
CA PHE A 16 -1.61 -8.49 -7.78
C PHE A 16 -1.82 -7.04 -8.26
N PHE A 17 -2.36 -6.18 -7.40
CA PHE A 17 -2.66 -4.80 -7.76
C PHE A 17 -1.56 -3.79 -7.43
N GLY A 18 -0.39 -4.25 -6.98
CA GLY A 18 0.77 -3.38 -6.77
C GLY A 18 1.41 -2.92 -8.08
N PRO A 19 2.31 -1.91 -8.01
CA PRO A 19 2.99 -1.37 -9.19
C PRO A 19 3.97 -2.38 -9.81
N ASN A 20 4.58 -3.24 -8.98
CA ASN A 20 5.57 -4.24 -9.38
C ASN A 20 5.26 -5.59 -8.75
N ARG A 21 5.85 -6.67 -9.30
CA ARG A 21 5.77 -7.99 -8.67
C ARG A 21 6.58 -8.02 -7.37
N ILE A 22 6.05 -8.71 -6.36
CA ILE A 22 6.77 -8.95 -5.11
C ILE A 22 7.65 -10.19 -5.27
N PRO A 23 8.95 -10.15 -4.91
CA PRO A 23 9.88 -11.27 -5.13
C PRO A 23 9.41 -12.62 -4.57
N SER A 24 8.79 -12.65 -3.39
CA SER A 24 8.27 -13.87 -2.76
C SER A 24 7.03 -14.46 -3.43
N ILE A 25 6.39 -13.73 -4.35
CA ILE A 25 5.20 -14.15 -5.12
C ILE A 25 5.35 -13.78 -6.60
N LYS A 26 6.56 -13.83 -7.13
CA LYS A 26 6.90 -13.41 -8.49
C LYS A 26 6.11 -14.09 -9.61
N ASP A 27 5.52 -15.25 -9.33
CA ASP A 27 4.70 -16.01 -10.29
C ASP A 27 3.31 -15.38 -10.50
N ILE A 28 2.91 -14.42 -9.63
CA ILE A 28 1.62 -13.74 -9.74
C ILE A 28 1.82 -12.45 -10.54
N PRO A 29 1.13 -12.30 -11.68
CA PRO A 29 1.23 -11.10 -12.49
C PRO A 29 0.57 -9.91 -11.80
N THR A 30 1.02 -8.70 -12.12
CA THR A 30 0.31 -7.48 -11.73
C THR A 30 -0.88 -7.23 -12.67
N ALA A 31 -1.88 -6.48 -12.19
CA ALA A 31 -3.02 -6.07 -13.02
C ALA A 31 -2.55 -5.30 -14.28
N LYS A 32 -1.52 -4.46 -14.13
CA LYS A 32 -0.93 -3.70 -15.22
C LYS A 32 -0.31 -4.59 -16.29
N GLU A 33 0.39 -5.66 -15.92
CA GLU A 33 0.95 -6.64 -16.87
C GLU A 33 -0.13 -7.40 -17.64
N LEU A 34 -1.32 -7.54 -17.04
CA LEU A 34 -2.49 -8.15 -17.69
C LEU A 34 -3.33 -7.16 -18.54
N GLY A 35 -2.85 -5.92 -18.73
CA GLY A 35 -3.53 -4.89 -19.53
C GLY A 35 -4.55 -4.06 -18.78
N TYR A 36 -4.74 -4.29 -17.47
CA TYR A 36 -5.62 -3.47 -16.65
C TYR A 36 -4.85 -2.30 -16.05
N ASN A 37 -5.20 -1.07 -16.43
CA ASN A 37 -4.55 0.14 -15.89
C ASN A 37 -5.03 0.46 -14.46
N VAL A 38 -4.82 -0.48 -13.56
CA VAL A 38 -5.20 -0.36 -12.14
C VAL A 38 -3.97 -0.68 -11.28
N VAL A 39 -3.60 0.27 -10.43
CA VAL A 39 -2.66 0.07 -9.32
C VAL A 39 -3.38 0.48 -8.06
N TRP A 40 -3.44 -0.43 -7.10
CA TRP A 40 -4.09 -0.18 -5.83
C TRP A 40 -3.20 -0.64 -4.69
N ALA A 41 -2.91 0.27 -3.78
CA ALA A 41 -2.17 -0.01 -2.56
C ALA A 41 -3.03 0.35 -1.34
N ASN A 42 -2.82 -0.38 -0.25
CA ASN A 42 -3.36 -0.02 1.05
C ASN A 42 -2.20 0.43 1.95
N PRO A 43 -1.81 1.71 1.89
CA PRO A 43 -0.66 2.22 2.61
C PRO A 43 -0.91 2.24 4.12
N ALA A 44 0.10 1.90 4.89
CA ALA A 44 0.16 2.20 6.32
C ALA A 44 0.86 3.55 6.49
N SER A 45 0.30 4.43 7.32
CA SER A 45 0.83 5.76 7.55
C SER A 45 1.14 5.98 9.04
N TRP A 46 2.21 6.70 9.31
CA TRP A 46 2.53 7.21 10.64
C TRP A 46 1.94 8.61 10.78
N LEU A 47 1.15 8.81 11.81
CA LEU A 47 0.49 10.08 12.07
C LEU A 47 1.03 10.69 13.36
N GLY A 48 1.22 12.01 13.36
CA GLY A 48 1.61 12.78 14.51
C GLY A 48 0.53 13.80 14.94
N PRO A 49 0.63 14.39 16.13
CA PRO A 49 -0.25 15.45 16.58
C PRO A 49 -0.24 16.65 15.64
N LYS A 50 -1.38 17.34 15.53
CA LYS A 50 -1.47 18.59 14.78
C LYS A 50 -0.56 19.64 15.42
N GLY A 51 0.19 20.37 14.57
CA GLY A 51 1.08 21.44 15.05
C GLY A 51 2.44 20.96 15.57
N MET A 52 2.81 19.70 15.30
CA MET A 52 4.15 19.21 15.65
C MET A 52 5.24 20.06 14.97
N ASP A 53 6.30 20.34 15.72
CA ASP A 53 7.45 21.10 15.22
C ASP A 53 8.07 20.42 13.99
N LYS A 54 8.42 21.21 12.97
CA LYS A 54 8.99 20.70 11.71
C LYS A 54 10.31 19.95 11.91
N SER A 55 11.12 20.35 12.87
CA SER A 55 12.39 19.69 13.18
C SER A 55 12.16 18.27 13.68
N VAL A 56 11.15 18.09 14.53
CA VAL A 56 10.73 16.78 15.04
C VAL A 56 10.16 15.92 13.92
N VAL A 57 9.28 16.47 13.08
CA VAL A 57 8.73 15.76 11.91
C VAL A 57 9.84 15.29 10.98
N ASN A 58 10.80 16.18 10.66
CA ASN A 58 11.92 15.84 9.78
C ASN A 58 12.81 14.75 10.37
N LYS A 59 13.08 14.81 11.68
CA LYS A 59 13.87 13.78 12.37
C LYS A 59 13.17 12.42 12.31
N TRP A 60 11.87 12.36 12.64
CA TRP A 60 11.08 11.13 12.52
C TRP A 60 11.04 10.60 11.09
N SER A 61 10.78 11.46 10.11
CA SER A 61 10.79 11.09 8.69
C SER A 61 12.12 10.45 8.28
N SER A 62 13.25 11.04 8.70
CA SER A 62 14.58 10.50 8.39
C SER A 62 14.82 9.13 9.02
N VAL A 63 14.43 8.96 10.28
CA VAL A 63 14.59 7.67 11.00
C VAL A 63 13.70 6.59 10.39
N LEU A 64 12.44 6.90 10.14
CA LEU A 64 11.49 5.96 9.54
C LEU A 64 11.91 5.56 8.12
N LYS A 65 12.40 6.53 7.32
CA LYS A 65 12.95 6.23 5.99
C LYS A 65 14.08 5.21 6.08
N LYS A 66 15.09 5.46 6.93
CA LYS A 66 16.22 4.54 7.12
C LYS A 66 15.76 3.16 7.59
N ALA A 67 14.79 3.11 8.48
CA ALA A 67 14.23 1.84 8.97
C ALA A 67 13.55 1.07 7.83
N ILE A 68 12.67 1.70 7.06
CA ILE A 68 11.98 1.06 5.93
C ILE A 68 12.95 0.58 4.85
N GLU A 69 14.02 1.34 4.59
CA GLU A 69 15.05 1.00 3.59
C GLU A 69 16.08 -0.02 4.11
N SER A 70 16.06 -0.37 5.41
CA SER A 70 16.98 -1.37 5.96
C SER A 70 16.70 -2.76 5.41
N LYS A 71 17.78 -3.54 5.22
CA LYS A 71 17.67 -4.91 4.71
C LYS A 71 16.75 -5.78 5.58
N GLU A 72 16.81 -5.64 6.88
CA GLU A 72 16.00 -6.40 7.82
C GLU A 72 14.50 -6.18 7.60
N ILE A 73 14.07 -4.92 7.47
CA ILE A 73 12.68 -4.56 7.23
C ILE A 73 12.24 -5.00 5.82
N GLN A 74 13.09 -4.81 4.81
CA GLN A 74 12.80 -5.25 3.44
C GLN A 74 12.61 -6.77 3.38
N ASP A 75 13.49 -7.54 3.99
CA ASP A 75 13.40 -9.00 4.04
C ASP A 75 12.15 -9.47 4.81
N PHE A 76 11.85 -8.82 5.95
CA PHE A 76 10.65 -9.12 6.73
C PHE A 76 9.36 -8.91 5.91
N TYR A 77 9.20 -7.77 5.27
CA TYR A 77 8.01 -7.47 4.47
C TYR A 77 7.92 -8.39 3.25
N ASN A 78 9.03 -8.64 2.56
CA ASN A 78 9.07 -9.59 1.45
C ASN A 78 8.63 -10.99 1.88
N SER A 79 9.06 -11.47 3.06
CA SER A 79 8.62 -12.76 3.62
C SER A 79 7.11 -12.84 3.86
N LYS A 80 6.43 -11.71 3.96
CA LYS A 80 4.97 -11.60 4.14
C LYS A 80 4.21 -11.30 2.83
N ALA A 81 4.89 -11.30 1.70
CA ALA A 81 4.37 -10.83 0.40
C ALA A 81 3.79 -9.41 0.52
N LEU A 82 4.56 -8.52 1.13
CA LEU A 82 4.27 -7.10 1.23
C LEU A 82 5.42 -6.32 0.59
N GLU A 83 5.12 -5.16 0.05
CA GLU A 83 6.10 -4.26 -0.57
C GLU A 83 6.28 -3.03 0.34
N PRO A 84 7.38 -2.95 1.11
CA PRO A 84 7.66 -1.75 1.87
C PRO A 84 8.21 -0.67 0.95
N TYR A 85 7.62 0.50 0.98
CA TYR A 85 8.14 1.66 0.30
C TYR A 85 8.00 2.89 1.20
N TRP A 86 8.91 3.83 1.01
CA TRP A 86 8.89 5.10 1.71
C TRP A 86 8.26 6.19 0.85
N THR A 87 7.42 7.00 1.47
CA THR A 87 7.00 8.28 0.91
C THR A 87 6.97 9.34 2.02
N ASN A 88 7.30 10.58 1.70
CA ASN A 88 7.24 11.67 2.67
C ASN A 88 5.79 12.09 2.95
N GLY A 89 5.58 12.82 4.05
CA GLY A 89 4.24 13.19 4.50
C GLY A 89 3.44 14.02 3.50
N GLU A 90 4.08 14.88 2.71
CA GLU A 90 3.43 15.70 1.69
C GLU A 90 2.93 14.83 0.52
N ALA A 91 3.78 13.94 0.02
CA ALA A 91 3.40 12.99 -1.03
C ALA A 91 2.34 12.02 -0.53
N ALA A 92 2.46 11.50 0.70
CA ALA A 92 1.47 10.62 1.32
C ALA A 92 0.09 11.28 1.44
N LEU A 93 0.05 12.57 1.83
CA LEU A 93 -1.20 13.34 1.87
C LEU A 93 -1.81 13.50 0.48
N LYS A 94 -1.01 13.88 -0.51
CA LYS A 94 -1.45 14.02 -1.91
C LYS A 94 -2.03 12.72 -2.44
N ASP A 95 -1.34 11.60 -2.22
CA ASP A 95 -1.81 10.29 -2.66
C ASP A 95 -3.11 9.90 -1.98
N SER A 96 -3.25 10.17 -0.67
CA SER A 96 -4.47 9.92 0.09
C SER A 96 -5.66 10.73 -0.43
N LEU A 97 -5.44 12.00 -0.80
CA LEU A 97 -6.48 12.85 -1.40
C LEU A 97 -6.88 12.33 -2.79
N ASN A 98 -5.94 11.91 -3.63
CA ASN A 98 -6.22 11.33 -4.94
C ASN A 98 -7.04 10.03 -4.82
N VAL A 99 -6.69 9.17 -3.87
CA VAL A 99 -7.45 7.95 -3.58
C VAL A 99 -8.87 8.29 -3.12
N LEU A 100 -9.03 9.28 -2.24
CA LEU A 100 -10.34 9.73 -1.79
C LEU A 100 -11.24 10.20 -2.95
N GLU A 101 -10.69 11.02 -3.85
CA GLU A 101 -11.44 11.51 -5.03
C GLU A 101 -11.81 10.35 -5.98
N THR A 102 -10.89 9.40 -6.19
CA THR A 102 -11.16 8.20 -6.99
C THR A 102 -12.29 7.37 -6.38
N LEU A 103 -12.24 7.14 -5.07
CA LEU A 103 -13.29 6.39 -4.37
C LEU A 103 -14.64 7.09 -4.39
N LYS A 104 -14.68 8.41 -4.23
CA LYS A 104 -15.93 9.19 -4.38
C LYS A 104 -16.57 8.96 -5.75
N LYS A 105 -15.78 9.02 -6.83
CA LYS A 105 -16.24 8.72 -8.18
C LYS A 105 -16.81 7.32 -8.29
N VAL A 106 -16.05 6.31 -7.85
CA VAL A 106 -16.50 4.90 -7.89
C VAL A 106 -17.83 4.72 -7.16
N VAL A 107 -17.99 5.34 -5.99
CA VAL A 107 -19.22 5.27 -5.19
C VAL A 107 -20.43 5.88 -5.95
N VAL A 108 -20.23 7.03 -6.58
CA VAL A 108 -21.28 7.73 -7.34
C VAL A 108 -21.62 6.96 -8.61
N ASP A 109 -20.61 6.62 -9.42
CA ASP A 109 -20.81 6.02 -10.75
C ASP A 109 -21.44 4.62 -10.67
N ASN A 110 -21.25 3.92 -9.55
CA ASN A 110 -21.80 2.59 -9.32
C ASN A 110 -22.97 2.55 -8.34
N ASN A 111 -23.53 3.71 -7.95
CA ASN A 111 -24.65 3.82 -7.02
C ASN A 111 -24.45 3.06 -5.70
N ILE A 112 -23.21 3.04 -5.18
CA ILE A 112 -22.88 2.35 -3.95
C ILE A 112 -23.38 3.18 -2.76
N THR A 113 -24.58 2.86 -2.26
CA THR A 113 -25.17 3.51 -1.08
C THR A 113 -24.94 2.69 0.18
N LYS A 114 -24.75 3.37 1.33
CA LYS A 114 -24.82 2.68 2.63
C LYS A 114 -26.23 2.12 2.80
N LYS A 115 -26.39 0.80 2.90
CA LYS A 115 -27.63 0.25 3.43
C LYS A 115 -27.81 0.82 4.84
N LYS A 116 -28.83 1.66 5.02
CA LYS A 116 -29.26 2.02 6.39
C LYS A 116 -29.67 0.73 7.09
N LYS A 117 -28.99 0.40 8.18
CA LYS A 117 -29.44 -0.64 9.12
C LYS A 117 -30.61 -0.11 9.90
#